data_b8b21e33b9ea9fd58e64badc9f96d9f9
#
_entry.id   b8b21e33b9ea9fd58e64badc9f96d9f9
#
_cell.length_a   1.000
_cell.length_b   1.000
_cell.length_c   1.000
_cell.angle_alpha   90.00
_cell.angle_beta   90.00
_cell.angle_gamma   90.00
#
_symmetry.space_group_name_H-M   'P 1'
#
loop_
_entity.id
_entity.type
_entity.pdbx_description
1 polymer ?
#
loop_
_entity_poly.entity_id
_entity_poly.type
_entity_poly.pdbx_seq_one_letter_code
_entity_poly.pdbx_strand_id
1 'polypeptide(L)'
;TSKGTVDSLRKVGYTGDYVVMPNGCDLPVTNVSDDDIALIKRKHNIPNDVPLFIYTGRMIWYKNIELILDACAMLKNEGKEFRLIMLGFGADENAIKKKIRKCGLSDYVIWTGKILDRNELLGYYGISDLLLFPSTFDTNGLVVREAAACATPSLLVRGSCAAEGVEDGKTGFLCVESAHSIRNTLNTIME
;
A
#
# COMPACT_ATOMS: atom_id res chain seq x y z
N THR A 1 0.48 19.88 -6.04
CA THR A 1 -0.03 18.72 -5.30
C THR A 1 0.89 18.34 -4.15
N SER A 2 2.19 18.27 -4.36
CA SER A 2 3.22 18.00 -3.33
C SER A 2 4.49 18.81 -3.61
N LYS A 3 5.37 18.97 -2.62
CA LYS A 3 6.69 19.60 -2.81
C LYS A 3 7.56 18.78 -3.77
N GLY A 4 7.52 17.44 -3.68
CA GLY A 4 8.26 16.56 -4.58
C GLY A 4 7.84 16.71 -6.06
N THR A 5 6.59 17.11 -6.34
CA THR A 5 6.15 17.45 -7.70
C THR A 5 6.87 18.71 -8.21
N VAL A 6 7.12 19.69 -7.34
CA VAL A 6 7.87 20.91 -7.70
C VAL A 6 9.32 20.56 -8.04
N ASP A 7 9.95 19.70 -7.24
CA ASP A 7 11.33 19.26 -7.52
C ASP A 7 11.44 18.55 -8.88
N SER A 8 10.41 17.76 -9.24
CA SER A 8 10.33 17.14 -10.55
C SER A 8 10.18 18.15 -11.68
N LEU A 9 9.37 19.21 -11.50
CA LEU A 9 9.23 20.31 -12.45
C LEU A 9 10.56 21.07 -12.62
N ARG A 10 11.29 21.34 -11.53
CA ARG A 10 12.61 21.99 -11.57
C ARG A 10 13.63 21.17 -12.37
N LYS A 11 13.61 19.83 -12.20
CA LYS A 11 14.50 18.92 -12.95
C LYS A 11 14.29 18.97 -14.46
N VAL A 12 13.06 19.25 -14.92
CA VAL A 12 12.75 19.40 -16.36
C VAL A 12 12.85 20.85 -16.84
N GLY A 13 13.44 21.75 -16.03
CA GLY A 13 13.79 23.11 -16.43
C GLY A 13 12.73 24.18 -16.14
N TYR A 14 11.66 23.87 -15.39
CA TYR A 14 10.69 24.89 -14.98
C TYR A 14 11.30 25.85 -13.95
N THR A 15 11.29 27.15 -14.24
CA THR A 15 11.87 28.19 -13.39
C THR A 15 10.85 29.19 -12.85
N GLY A 16 9.58 29.10 -13.27
CA GLY A 16 8.51 30.01 -12.86
C GLY A 16 8.06 29.86 -11.40
N ASP A 17 7.15 30.74 -10.99
CA ASP A 17 6.50 30.69 -9.69
C ASP A 17 5.54 29.50 -9.61
N TYR A 18 5.31 29.00 -8.38
CA TYR A 18 4.38 27.91 -8.13
C TYR A 18 3.66 28.06 -6.80
N VAL A 19 2.49 27.43 -6.72
CA VAL A 19 1.74 27.26 -5.47
C VAL A 19 1.47 25.76 -5.29
N VAL A 20 1.81 25.23 -4.12
CA VAL A 20 1.46 23.86 -3.75
C VAL A 20 0.03 23.87 -3.21
N MET A 21 -0.88 23.26 -3.95
CA MET A 21 -2.27 23.04 -3.52
C MET A 21 -2.41 21.55 -3.16
N PRO A 22 -2.49 21.19 -1.87
CA PRO A 22 -2.72 19.82 -1.46
C PRO A 22 -4.05 19.31 -2.01
N ASN A 23 -4.09 18.04 -2.42
CA ASN A 23 -5.35 17.41 -2.76
C ASN A 23 -6.22 17.30 -1.50
N GLY A 24 -7.45 17.74 -1.58
CA GLY A 24 -8.47 17.41 -0.61
C GLY A 24 -8.89 15.93 -0.75
N CYS A 25 -9.32 15.33 0.34
CA CYS A 25 -9.96 14.02 0.33
C CYS A 25 -11.18 14.11 1.25
N ASP A 26 -12.37 13.88 0.67
CA ASP A 26 -13.59 13.72 1.44
C ASP A 26 -13.58 12.33 2.07
N LEU A 27 -12.86 12.22 3.16
CA LEU A 27 -12.88 11.02 3.97
C LEU A 27 -13.62 11.33 5.26
N PRO A 28 -14.81 10.74 5.47
CA PRO A 28 -15.32 10.70 6.82
C PRO A 28 -14.27 9.95 7.67
N VAL A 29 -13.96 10.45 8.84
CA VAL A 29 -13.30 9.65 9.87
C VAL A 29 -14.31 8.56 10.21
N THR A 30 -14.20 7.42 9.54
CA THR A 30 -15.14 6.31 9.74
C THR A 30 -14.43 5.24 10.53
N ASN A 31 -14.95 4.99 11.71
CA ASN A 31 -14.73 3.68 12.30
C ASN A 31 -15.46 2.68 11.40
N VAL A 32 -14.68 1.85 10.70
CA VAL A 32 -15.25 0.69 9.99
C VAL A 32 -15.94 -0.16 11.04
N SER A 33 -17.19 -0.56 10.79
CA SER A 33 -17.95 -1.33 11.78
C SER A 33 -17.33 -2.72 11.97
N ASP A 34 -17.44 -3.27 13.17
CA ASP A 34 -16.99 -4.64 13.46
C ASP A 34 -17.70 -5.66 12.58
N ASP A 35 -18.93 -5.41 12.18
CA ASP A 35 -19.70 -6.27 11.27
C ASP A 35 -19.11 -6.26 9.85
N ASP A 36 -18.70 -5.10 9.31
CA ASP A 36 -18.04 -5.00 8.00
C ASP A 36 -16.68 -5.70 8.03
N ILE A 37 -15.91 -5.52 9.11
CA ILE A 37 -14.64 -6.21 9.34
C ILE A 37 -14.86 -7.73 9.31
N ALA A 38 -15.82 -8.23 10.08
CA ALA A 38 -16.14 -9.65 10.15
C ALA A 38 -16.63 -10.21 8.81
N LEU A 39 -17.39 -9.42 8.05
CA LEU A 39 -17.88 -9.81 6.72
C LEU A 39 -16.73 -9.99 5.74
N ILE A 40 -15.80 -9.03 5.65
CA ILE A 40 -14.66 -9.10 4.74
C ILE A 40 -13.72 -10.25 5.13
N LYS A 41 -13.43 -10.42 6.43
CA LYS A 41 -12.61 -11.55 6.90
C LYS A 41 -13.21 -12.89 6.52
N ARG A 42 -14.53 -13.07 6.71
CA ARG A 42 -15.24 -14.30 6.30
C ARG A 42 -15.24 -14.51 4.78
N LYS A 43 -15.48 -13.45 3.99
CA LYS A 43 -15.48 -13.49 2.52
C LYS A 43 -14.18 -14.07 1.95
N HIS A 44 -13.05 -13.80 2.59
CA HIS A 44 -11.73 -14.19 2.13
C HIS A 44 -11.04 -15.26 2.99
N ASN A 45 -11.73 -15.81 3.99
CA ASN A 45 -11.17 -16.78 4.94
C ASN A 45 -9.86 -16.28 5.58
N ILE A 46 -9.83 -15.01 6.00
CA ILE A 46 -8.65 -14.38 6.60
C ILE A 46 -8.54 -14.83 8.06
N PRO A 47 -7.44 -15.47 8.48
CA PRO A 47 -7.21 -15.81 9.87
C PRO A 47 -7.11 -14.57 10.76
N ASN A 48 -7.56 -14.65 12.00
CA ASN A 48 -7.54 -13.50 12.92
C ASN A 48 -6.13 -13.14 13.43
N ASP A 49 -5.27 -14.14 13.56
CA ASP A 49 -3.97 -14.02 14.23
C ASP A 49 -2.80 -13.94 13.24
N VAL A 50 -3.07 -13.49 12.01
CA VAL A 50 -2.07 -13.39 10.95
C VAL A 50 -2.00 -11.95 10.46
N PRO A 51 -0.81 -11.33 10.40
CA PRO A 51 -0.63 -9.99 9.86
C PRO A 51 -1.25 -9.84 8.47
N LEU A 52 -2.02 -8.80 8.28
CA LEU A 52 -2.75 -8.51 7.05
C LEU A 52 -2.24 -7.24 6.41
N PHE A 53 -1.55 -7.37 5.30
CA PHE A 53 -1.07 -6.26 4.49
C PHE A 53 -2.04 -5.95 3.34
N ILE A 54 -2.07 -4.70 2.91
CA ILE A 54 -2.85 -4.29 1.74
C ILE A 54 -1.98 -3.48 0.76
N TYR A 55 -2.14 -3.75 -0.52
CA TYR A 55 -1.75 -2.86 -1.60
C TYR A 55 -3.01 -2.37 -2.30
N THR A 56 -3.12 -1.06 -2.49
CA THR A 56 -4.23 -0.45 -3.23
C THR A 56 -3.69 0.45 -4.33
N GLY A 57 -4.17 0.25 -5.57
CA GLY A 57 -3.77 1.09 -6.68
C GLY A 57 -3.86 0.41 -8.04
N ARG A 58 -3.30 1.07 -9.04
CA ARG A 58 -3.22 0.50 -10.39
C ARG A 58 -2.25 -0.68 -10.41
N MET A 59 -2.66 -1.80 -11.00
CA MET A 59 -1.84 -3.01 -11.16
C MET A 59 -0.89 -2.83 -12.35
N ILE A 60 0.18 -2.07 -12.13
CA ILE A 60 1.23 -1.74 -13.11
C ILE A 60 2.58 -1.73 -12.42
N TRP A 61 3.62 -2.23 -13.12
CA TRP A 61 4.93 -2.49 -12.53
C TRP A 61 5.63 -1.24 -11.99
N TYR A 62 5.44 -0.07 -12.61
CA TYR A 62 6.10 1.15 -12.13
C TYR A 62 5.59 1.63 -10.76
N LYS A 63 4.58 0.98 -10.17
CA LYS A 63 4.16 1.18 -8.78
C LYS A 63 4.98 0.34 -7.79
N ASN A 64 6.07 -0.26 -8.24
CA ASN A 64 6.96 -1.08 -7.42
C ASN A 64 6.27 -2.31 -6.78
N ILE A 65 5.20 -2.82 -7.43
CA ILE A 65 4.51 -4.05 -6.99
C ILE A 65 5.50 -5.22 -6.95
N GLU A 66 6.49 -5.23 -7.86
CA GLU A 66 7.53 -6.25 -7.88
C GLU A 66 8.29 -6.31 -6.56
N LEU A 67 8.67 -5.16 -5.99
CA LEU A 67 9.38 -5.09 -4.71
C LEU A 67 8.53 -5.64 -3.55
N ILE A 68 7.22 -5.40 -3.58
CA ILE A 68 6.28 -5.97 -2.59
C ILE A 68 6.29 -7.49 -2.67
N LEU A 69 6.12 -8.05 -3.87
CA LEU A 69 6.04 -9.49 -4.06
C LEU A 69 7.36 -10.18 -3.73
N ASP A 70 8.51 -9.57 -4.06
CA ASP A 70 9.82 -10.11 -3.72
C ASP A 70 10.05 -10.08 -2.20
N ALA A 71 9.67 -9.00 -1.51
CA ALA A 71 9.73 -8.92 -0.05
C ALA A 71 8.83 -9.97 0.61
N CYS A 72 7.60 -10.15 0.13
CA CYS A 72 6.69 -11.20 0.60
C CYS A 72 7.23 -12.61 0.35
N ALA A 73 7.89 -12.84 -0.78
CA ALA A 73 8.54 -14.12 -1.04
C ALA A 73 9.69 -14.41 -0.06
N MET A 74 10.45 -13.39 0.34
CA MET A 74 11.47 -13.52 1.37
C MET A 74 10.87 -13.89 2.72
N LEU A 75 9.81 -13.17 3.17
CA LEU A 75 9.09 -13.47 4.42
C LEU A 75 8.56 -14.92 4.45
N LYS A 76 7.91 -15.34 3.36
CA LYS A 76 7.44 -16.73 3.22
C LYS A 76 8.59 -17.73 3.35
N ASN A 77 9.74 -17.48 2.70
CA ASN A 77 10.90 -18.37 2.77
C ASN A 77 11.54 -18.41 4.17
N GLU A 78 11.31 -17.37 4.97
CA GLU A 78 11.68 -17.31 6.40
C GLU A 78 10.64 -17.99 7.32
N GLY A 79 9.59 -18.58 6.75
CA GLY A 79 8.52 -19.25 7.49
C GLY A 79 7.55 -18.31 8.19
N LYS A 80 7.51 -17.03 7.80
CA LYS A 80 6.56 -16.06 8.37
C LYS A 80 5.17 -16.23 7.75
N GLU A 81 4.15 -16.22 8.61
CA GLU A 81 2.74 -16.22 8.17
C GLU A 81 2.23 -14.78 8.05
N PHE A 82 1.55 -14.48 6.95
CA PHE A 82 0.90 -13.21 6.66
C PHE A 82 -0.15 -13.39 5.57
N ARG A 83 -0.96 -12.36 5.33
CA ARG A 83 -1.78 -12.24 4.12
C ARG A 83 -1.57 -10.89 3.47
N LEU A 84 -1.65 -10.85 2.14
CA LEU A 84 -1.54 -9.62 1.34
C LEU A 84 -2.79 -9.47 0.47
N ILE A 85 -3.57 -8.44 0.71
CA ILE A 85 -4.67 -8.03 -0.15
C ILE A 85 -4.12 -7.19 -1.30
N MET A 86 -4.41 -7.59 -2.54
CA MET A 86 -4.09 -6.86 -3.76
C MET A 86 -5.38 -6.28 -4.34
N LEU A 87 -5.60 -4.96 -4.11
CA LEU A 87 -6.82 -4.28 -4.50
C LEU A 87 -6.56 -3.30 -5.65
N GLY A 88 -7.27 -3.48 -6.75
CA GLY A 88 -7.16 -2.63 -7.94
C GLY A 88 -7.17 -3.41 -9.25
N PHE A 89 -6.87 -2.69 -10.32
CA PHE A 89 -6.79 -3.26 -11.68
C PHE A 89 -5.72 -2.51 -12.50
N GLY A 90 -5.27 -3.08 -13.61
CA GLY A 90 -4.29 -2.42 -14.46
C GLY A 90 -3.73 -3.30 -15.56
N ALA A 91 -2.90 -2.69 -16.42
CA ALA A 91 -2.38 -3.35 -17.62
C ALA A 91 -1.52 -4.58 -17.31
N ASP A 92 -0.82 -4.60 -16.17
CA ASP A 92 0.11 -5.67 -15.83
C ASP A 92 -0.51 -6.76 -14.94
N GLU A 93 -1.83 -6.75 -14.74
CA GLU A 93 -2.55 -7.68 -13.85
C GLU A 93 -2.17 -9.15 -14.09
N ASN A 94 -2.18 -9.60 -15.34
CA ASN A 94 -1.86 -10.99 -15.69
C ASN A 94 -0.39 -11.33 -15.38
N ALA A 95 0.52 -10.41 -15.62
CA ALA A 95 1.95 -10.58 -15.34
C ALA A 95 2.20 -10.61 -13.83
N ILE A 96 1.52 -9.77 -13.06
CA ILE A 96 1.59 -9.75 -11.59
C ILE A 96 1.05 -11.07 -11.02
N LYS A 97 -0.11 -11.56 -11.46
CA LYS A 97 -0.65 -12.85 -11.07
C LYS A 97 0.29 -14.02 -11.41
N LYS A 98 0.96 -13.96 -12.57
CA LYS A 98 1.99 -14.93 -12.93
C LYS A 98 3.18 -14.91 -11.97
N LYS A 99 3.64 -13.71 -11.57
CA LYS A 99 4.73 -13.56 -10.59
C LYS A 99 4.33 -14.09 -9.22
N ILE A 100 3.11 -13.79 -8.74
CA ILE A 100 2.56 -14.33 -7.48
C ILE A 100 2.69 -15.86 -7.46
N ARG A 101 2.22 -16.54 -8.53
CA ARG A 101 2.36 -18.01 -8.65
C ARG A 101 3.81 -18.46 -8.68
N LYS A 102 4.67 -17.79 -9.45
CA LYS A 102 6.11 -18.12 -9.57
C LYS A 102 6.83 -18.01 -8.22
N CYS A 103 6.46 -17.04 -7.39
CA CYS A 103 7.01 -16.86 -6.04
C CYS A 103 6.36 -17.78 -5.00
N GLY A 104 5.38 -18.60 -5.39
CA GLY A 104 4.64 -19.48 -4.48
C GLY A 104 3.80 -18.72 -3.46
N LEU A 105 3.29 -17.54 -3.82
CA LEU A 105 2.49 -16.67 -2.95
C LEU A 105 0.99 -16.85 -3.12
N SER A 106 0.53 -17.88 -3.85
CA SER A 106 -0.88 -18.06 -4.16
C SER A 106 -1.77 -18.16 -2.92
N ASP A 107 -1.29 -18.79 -1.85
CA ASP A 107 -2.03 -18.95 -0.59
C ASP A 107 -1.89 -17.74 0.36
N TYR A 108 -0.98 -16.84 0.05
CA TYR A 108 -0.71 -15.62 0.84
C TYR A 108 -1.42 -14.38 0.27
N VAL A 109 -1.72 -14.38 -1.05
CA VAL A 109 -2.26 -13.21 -1.74
C VAL A 109 -3.74 -13.36 -2.02
N ILE A 110 -4.51 -12.39 -1.53
CA ILE A 110 -5.94 -12.23 -1.78
C ILE A 110 -6.11 -11.19 -2.89
N TRP A 111 -6.55 -11.63 -4.06
CA TRP A 111 -6.79 -10.75 -5.19
C TRP A 111 -8.26 -10.34 -5.26
N THR A 112 -8.57 -9.06 -5.00
CA THR A 112 -9.97 -8.59 -4.99
C THR A 112 -10.43 -8.00 -6.33
N GLY A 113 -9.47 -7.53 -7.16
CA GLY A 113 -9.80 -6.73 -8.33
C GLY A 113 -10.22 -5.30 -7.96
N LYS A 114 -11.01 -4.66 -8.82
CA LYS A 114 -11.50 -3.29 -8.61
C LYS A 114 -12.69 -3.32 -7.66
N ILE A 115 -12.63 -2.54 -6.59
CA ILE A 115 -13.74 -2.25 -5.70
C ILE A 115 -14.32 -0.88 -6.08
N LEU A 116 -15.63 -0.80 -6.28
CA LEU A 116 -16.34 0.43 -6.65
C LEU A 116 -17.05 1.05 -5.45
N ASP A 117 -17.50 0.22 -4.53
CA ASP A 117 -18.14 0.68 -3.31
C ASP A 117 -17.09 1.27 -2.37
N ARG A 118 -17.32 2.53 -1.95
CA ARG A 118 -16.36 3.25 -1.12
C ARG A 118 -16.31 2.69 0.31
N ASN A 119 -17.44 2.27 0.84
CA ASN A 119 -17.50 1.72 2.20
C ASN A 119 -16.79 0.36 2.25
N GLU A 120 -17.00 -0.47 1.22
CA GLU A 120 -16.26 -1.73 1.08
C GLU A 120 -14.74 -1.47 0.98
N LEU A 121 -14.30 -0.46 0.19
CA LEU A 121 -12.90 -0.07 0.10
C LEU A 121 -12.33 0.35 1.47
N LEU A 122 -13.03 1.21 2.20
CA LEU A 122 -12.63 1.64 3.54
C LEU A 122 -12.59 0.45 4.52
N GLY A 123 -13.51 -0.51 4.37
CA GLY A 123 -13.49 -1.77 5.11
C GLY A 123 -12.18 -2.54 4.91
N TYR A 124 -11.69 -2.66 3.67
CA TYR A 124 -10.41 -3.31 3.40
C TYR A 124 -9.22 -2.60 4.02
N TYR A 125 -9.20 -1.26 4.07
CA TYR A 125 -8.19 -0.55 4.84
C TYR A 125 -8.32 -0.85 6.33
N GLY A 126 -9.52 -0.71 6.91
CA GLY A 126 -9.74 -0.87 8.34
C GLY A 126 -9.43 -2.25 8.91
N ILE A 127 -9.48 -3.32 8.09
CA ILE A 127 -9.06 -4.67 8.53
C ILE A 127 -7.56 -4.92 8.40
N SER A 128 -6.83 -4.04 7.70
CA SER A 128 -5.42 -4.25 7.35
C SER A 128 -4.51 -3.60 8.38
N ASP A 129 -3.45 -4.31 8.74
CA ASP A 129 -2.45 -3.81 9.69
C ASP A 129 -1.49 -2.81 9.06
N LEU A 130 -1.29 -2.87 7.72
CA LEU A 130 -0.35 -2.02 7.03
C LEU A 130 -0.68 -1.89 5.53
N LEU A 131 -0.68 -0.65 5.01
CA LEU A 131 -0.66 -0.38 3.58
C LEU A 131 0.78 -0.46 3.04
N LEU A 132 1.04 -1.32 2.07
CA LEU A 132 2.30 -1.38 1.33
C LEU A 132 2.20 -0.52 0.07
N PHE A 133 2.83 0.65 0.06
CA PHE A 133 2.75 1.57 -1.08
C PHE A 133 4.14 2.14 -1.45
N PRO A 134 5.05 1.29 -1.96
CA PRO A 134 6.43 1.70 -2.29
C PRO A 134 6.53 2.45 -3.63
N SER A 135 5.45 3.07 -4.09
CA SER A 135 5.43 3.82 -5.34
C SER A 135 6.25 5.11 -5.24
N THR A 136 7.13 5.34 -6.23
CA THR A 136 7.92 6.57 -6.36
C THR A 136 7.38 7.52 -7.44
N PHE A 137 6.38 7.07 -8.22
CA PHE A 137 5.75 7.82 -9.32
C PHE A 137 4.33 8.31 -8.97
N ASP A 138 4.12 8.79 -7.78
CA ASP A 138 2.86 9.39 -7.36
C ASP A 138 3.01 10.89 -7.09
N THR A 139 1.97 11.64 -7.40
CA THR A 139 1.94 13.07 -7.15
C THR A 139 1.54 13.41 -5.71
N ASN A 140 0.77 12.54 -5.05
CA ASN A 140 0.27 12.80 -3.69
C ASN A 140 -0.05 11.54 -2.88
N GLY A 141 -0.26 10.38 -3.52
CA GLY A 141 -0.62 9.13 -2.82
C GLY A 141 -1.93 9.23 -2.03
N LEU A 142 -3.06 9.53 -2.66
CA LEU A 142 -4.37 9.62 -1.98
C LEU A 142 -4.68 8.37 -1.15
N VAL A 143 -4.28 7.19 -1.63
CA VAL A 143 -4.45 5.91 -0.92
C VAL A 143 -3.80 5.90 0.47
N VAL A 144 -2.71 6.65 0.67
CA VAL A 144 -2.04 6.80 1.98
C VAL A 144 -2.95 7.55 2.97
N ARG A 145 -3.65 8.58 2.48
CA ARG A 145 -4.60 9.35 3.30
C ARG A 145 -5.86 8.54 3.58
N GLU A 146 -6.31 7.74 2.61
CA GLU A 146 -7.44 6.82 2.78
C GLU A 146 -7.12 5.78 3.86
N ALA A 147 -5.96 5.15 3.80
CA ALA A 147 -5.51 4.22 4.83
C ALA A 147 -5.41 4.90 6.21
N ALA A 148 -4.79 6.08 6.29
CA ALA A 148 -4.66 6.82 7.53
C ALA A 148 -6.01 7.20 8.16
N ALA A 149 -7.02 7.53 7.34
CA ALA A 149 -8.38 7.80 7.81
C ALA A 149 -9.06 6.56 8.43
N CYS A 150 -8.61 5.36 8.06
CA CYS A 150 -9.04 4.08 8.62
C CYS A 150 -8.09 3.56 9.72
N ALA A 151 -7.21 4.42 10.26
CA ALA A 151 -6.18 4.07 11.24
C ALA A 151 -5.15 3.01 10.75
N THR A 152 -5.02 2.81 9.44
CA THR A 152 -4.07 1.87 8.83
C THR A 152 -2.78 2.61 8.49
N PRO A 153 -1.66 2.32 9.15
CA PRO A 153 -0.36 2.91 8.82
C PRO A 153 0.12 2.48 7.44
N SER A 154 1.07 3.24 6.87
CA SER A 154 1.59 2.95 5.53
C SER A 154 3.10 2.74 5.57
N LEU A 155 3.59 1.80 4.74
CA LEU A 155 5.00 1.63 4.43
C LEU A 155 5.29 2.25 3.06
N LEU A 156 6.19 3.23 3.02
CA LEU A 156 6.44 4.10 1.88
C LEU A 156 7.94 4.18 1.58
N VAL A 157 8.28 4.51 0.35
CA VAL A 157 9.68 4.81 -0.01
C VAL A 157 10.04 6.21 0.50
N ARG A 158 11.11 6.30 1.26
CA ARG A 158 11.66 7.55 1.78
C ARG A 158 11.96 8.54 0.65
N GLY A 159 11.47 9.77 0.78
CA GLY A 159 11.63 10.83 -0.23
C GLY A 159 10.65 10.75 -1.41
N SER A 160 9.75 9.78 -1.47
CA SER A 160 8.66 9.77 -2.44
C SER A 160 7.62 10.86 -2.12
N CYS A 161 6.87 11.33 -3.13
CA CYS A 161 5.78 12.28 -2.91
C CYS A 161 4.68 11.72 -1.99
N ALA A 162 4.48 10.41 -2.00
CA ALA A 162 3.52 9.73 -1.14
C ALA A 162 3.95 9.72 0.35
N ALA A 163 5.25 9.80 0.63
CA ALA A 163 5.82 9.82 1.97
C ALA A 163 5.84 11.23 2.60
N GLU A 164 5.40 12.25 1.86
CA GLU A 164 5.41 13.63 2.36
C GLU A 164 4.51 13.78 3.58
N GLY A 165 5.09 14.23 4.71
CA GLY A 165 4.39 14.39 5.98
C GLY A 165 4.32 13.13 6.85
N VAL A 166 4.90 12.01 6.40
CA VAL A 166 4.99 10.79 7.21
C VAL A 166 6.28 10.79 8.03
N GLU A 167 6.14 10.60 9.35
CA GLU A 167 7.24 10.44 10.30
C GLU A 167 7.49 8.95 10.55
N ASP A 168 8.74 8.51 10.23
CA ASP A 168 9.15 7.12 10.33
C ASP A 168 9.02 6.58 11.76
N GLY A 169 8.34 5.45 11.92
CA GLY A 169 8.06 4.81 13.21
C GLY A 169 7.02 5.50 14.09
N LYS A 170 6.39 6.61 13.63
CA LYS A 170 5.33 7.30 14.38
C LYS A 170 3.99 7.33 13.65
N THR A 171 3.98 7.86 12.41
CA THR A 171 2.76 7.98 11.61
C THR A 171 2.74 7.04 10.41
N GLY A 172 3.79 6.24 10.25
CA GLY A 172 3.98 5.23 9.22
C GLY A 172 5.43 4.76 9.21
N PHE A 173 5.81 4.01 8.19
CA PHE A 173 7.14 3.43 8.05
C PHE A 173 7.77 3.87 6.73
N LEU A 174 9.08 4.15 6.77
CA LEU A 174 9.84 4.58 5.60
C LEU A 174 10.95 3.59 5.28
N CYS A 175 10.94 3.05 4.06
CA CYS A 175 11.97 2.14 3.56
C CYS A 175 12.81 2.76 2.43
N VAL A 176 13.88 2.11 2.04
CA VAL A 176 14.59 2.35 0.78
C VAL A 176 13.87 1.61 -0.33
N GLU A 177 13.99 2.07 -1.58
CA GLU A 177 13.38 1.43 -2.76
C GLU A 177 14.06 0.08 -3.07
N SER A 178 13.82 -0.91 -2.22
CA SER A 178 14.31 -2.28 -2.41
C SER A 178 13.45 -3.30 -1.66
N ALA A 179 13.34 -4.51 -2.21
CA ALA A 179 12.61 -5.60 -1.59
C ALA A 179 13.19 -5.99 -0.21
N HIS A 180 14.51 -5.95 -0.04
CA HIS A 180 15.17 -6.24 1.22
C HIS A 180 14.81 -5.22 2.32
N SER A 181 14.74 -3.92 1.97
CA SER A 181 14.34 -2.89 2.93
C SER A 181 12.88 -3.05 3.34
N ILE A 182 11.99 -3.32 2.38
CA ILE A 182 10.58 -3.61 2.65
C ILE A 182 10.49 -4.81 3.60
N ARG A 183 11.15 -5.94 3.28
CA ARG A 183 11.15 -7.15 4.11
C ARG A 183 11.68 -6.89 5.52
N ASN A 184 12.76 -6.13 5.67
CA ASN A 184 13.32 -5.80 6.99
C ASN A 184 12.32 -5.01 7.83
N THR A 185 11.67 -3.99 7.24
CA THR A 185 10.65 -3.20 7.94
C THR A 185 9.46 -4.07 8.33
N LEU A 186 9.00 -4.96 7.44
CA LEU A 186 7.90 -5.89 7.74
C LEU A 186 8.26 -6.83 8.89
N ASN A 187 9.48 -7.37 8.92
CA ASN A 187 9.93 -8.21 10.05
C ASN A 187 9.87 -7.46 11.39
N THR A 188 10.34 -6.20 11.43
CA THR A 188 10.27 -5.38 12.66
C THR A 188 8.83 -5.11 13.11
N ILE A 189 7.87 -5.00 12.18
CA ILE A 189 6.46 -4.76 12.51
C ILE A 189 5.77 -6.05 13.00
N MET A 190 6.24 -7.21 12.54
CA MET A 190 5.69 -8.53 12.88
C MET A 190 6.25 -9.12 14.19
N GLU A 191 7.28 -8.50 14.76
CA GLU A 191 7.86 -8.84 16.08
C GLU A 191 7.09 -8.19 17.23
#